data_d565b30fe88921704900c47b853dbe69
#
_entry.id   d565b30fe88921704900c47b853dbe69
#
_cell.length_a   1.000
_cell.length_b   1.000
_cell.length_c   1.000
_cell.angle_alpha   90.00
_cell.angle_beta   90.00
_cell.angle_gamma   90.00
#
_symmetry.space_group_name_H-M   'P 1'
#
loop_
_entity.id
_entity.type
_entity.pdbx_description
1 polymer ?
#
loop_
_entity_poly.entity_id
_entity_poly.type
_entity_poly.pdbx_seq_one_letter_code
_entity_poly.pdbx_strand_id
1 'polypeptide(L)'
;IMLPGGSGLTLLKELRALRKKDSIIIISAKDSIEDKVTGLDLGADDYLTKPFHLAELNARIKSVIRRKQQDGELQLSLANLTIYPDKHSVYINGKEIVLNRKEFDLLYYFISNPNRLISKATLAESVWGDYIDQADNFDFIYSQVKNLRKKLKAAGAIPEIKAVYGFGYKMTDEE
;
A
#
# COMPACT_ATOMS: atom_id res chain seq x y z
N ILE A 1 19.42 -14.80 12.17
CA ILE A 1 18.18 -14.05 12.51
C ILE A 1 17.53 -14.79 13.65
N MET A 2 17.62 -14.24 14.86
CA MET A 2 16.97 -14.83 16.05
C MET A 2 15.62 -14.12 16.25
N LEU A 3 14.56 -14.89 16.30
CA LEU A 3 13.22 -14.46 16.67
C LEU A 3 12.83 -15.10 18.01
N PRO A 4 11.94 -14.51 18.81
CA PRO A 4 11.35 -15.20 19.94
C PRO A 4 10.70 -16.51 19.45
N GLY A 5 11.30 -17.68 19.83
CA GLY A 5 10.80 -19.00 19.45
C GLY A 5 11.52 -19.70 18.29
N GLY A 6 12.58 -19.10 17.69
CA GLY A 6 13.35 -19.82 16.67
C GLY A 6 14.17 -18.97 15.69
N SER A 7 14.69 -19.61 14.66
CA SER A 7 15.43 -18.93 13.60
C SER A 7 14.47 -18.41 12.52
N GLY A 8 14.61 -17.14 12.14
CA GLY A 8 13.88 -16.55 11.01
C GLY A 8 14.11 -17.26 9.68
N LEU A 9 15.28 -17.93 9.51
CA LEU A 9 15.56 -18.75 8.33
C LEU A 9 14.75 -20.06 8.33
N THR A 10 14.47 -20.63 9.50
CA THR A 10 13.58 -21.78 9.62
C THR A 10 12.15 -21.40 9.25
N LEU A 11 11.66 -20.28 9.76
CA LEU A 11 10.34 -19.74 9.39
C LEU A 11 10.23 -19.49 7.87
N LEU A 12 11.27 -18.93 7.25
CA LEU A 12 11.31 -18.73 5.81
C LEU A 12 11.16 -20.04 5.04
N LYS A 13 11.90 -21.10 5.44
CA LYS A 13 11.78 -22.42 4.82
C LYS A 13 10.37 -22.99 4.95
N GLU A 14 9.76 -22.88 6.12
CA GLU A 14 8.38 -23.35 6.37
C GLU A 14 7.37 -22.59 5.50
N LEU A 15 7.47 -21.26 5.40
CA LEU A 15 6.59 -20.45 4.55
C LEU A 15 6.71 -20.87 3.07
N ARG A 16 7.92 -21.13 2.59
CA ARG A 16 8.14 -21.58 1.20
C ARG A 16 7.67 -23.01 0.97
N ALA A 17 7.84 -23.93 1.97
CA ALA A 17 7.29 -25.28 1.92
C ALA A 17 5.76 -25.29 1.85
N LEU A 18 5.09 -24.34 2.52
CA LEU A 18 3.64 -24.12 2.44
C LEU A 18 3.19 -23.46 1.13
N ARG A 19 4.10 -23.25 0.16
CA ARG A 19 3.86 -22.57 -1.12
C ARG A 19 3.25 -21.16 -0.97
N LYS A 20 3.53 -20.49 0.16
CA LYS A 20 3.15 -19.10 0.36
C LYS A 20 3.87 -18.22 -0.67
N LYS A 21 3.08 -17.43 -1.42
CA LYS A 21 3.57 -16.54 -2.47
C LYS A 21 3.86 -15.12 -1.95
N ASP A 22 3.78 -14.91 -0.65
CA ASP A 22 4.04 -13.60 -0.03
C ASP A 22 5.49 -13.19 -0.26
N SER A 23 5.70 -11.88 -0.49
CA SER A 23 7.04 -11.33 -0.60
C SER A 23 7.69 -11.22 0.77
N ILE A 24 8.94 -11.65 0.87
CA ILE A 24 9.68 -11.72 2.13
C ILE A 24 10.98 -10.97 1.99
N ILE A 25 11.17 -9.93 2.81
CA ILE A 25 12.43 -9.22 2.96
C ILE A 25 13.05 -9.58 4.31
N ILE A 26 14.27 -10.10 4.29
CA ILE A 26 15.03 -10.37 5.52
C ILE A 26 15.66 -9.07 6.01
N ILE A 27 15.44 -8.74 7.29
CA ILE A 27 16.11 -7.62 7.95
C ILE A 27 16.97 -8.16 9.10
N SER A 28 18.29 -7.97 9.04
CA SER A 28 19.23 -8.57 9.97
C SER A 28 20.45 -7.69 10.27
N ALA A 29 21.06 -7.87 11.43
CA ALA A 29 22.38 -7.29 11.74
C ALA A 29 23.56 -8.08 11.12
N LYS A 30 23.30 -9.27 10.57
CA LYS A 30 24.31 -10.06 9.87
C LYS A 30 24.51 -9.49 8.48
N ASP A 31 25.74 -9.12 8.14
CA ASP A 31 26.10 -8.42 6.92
C ASP A 31 27.05 -9.21 6.00
N SER A 32 27.48 -10.42 6.42
CA SER A 32 28.34 -11.26 5.61
C SER A 32 27.69 -11.64 4.28
N ILE A 33 28.49 -11.83 3.26
CA ILE A 33 28.02 -12.26 1.93
C ILE A 33 27.31 -13.60 2.03
N GLU A 34 27.86 -14.52 2.83
CA GLU A 34 27.34 -15.88 3.04
C GLU A 34 25.94 -15.84 3.67
N ASP A 35 25.72 -14.97 4.66
CA ASP A 35 24.40 -14.81 5.29
C ASP A 35 23.36 -14.26 4.29
N LYS A 36 23.75 -13.29 3.44
CA LYS A 36 22.88 -12.71 2.40
C LYS A 36 22.53 -13.75 1.33
N VAL A 37 23.53 -14.45 0.81
CA VAL A 37 23.32 -15.52 -0.19
C VAL A 37 22.43 -16.61 0.37
N THR A 38 22.73 -17.09 1.59
CA THR A 38 21.87 -18.10 2.25
C THR A 38 20.43 -17.66 2.39
N GLY A 39 20.18 -16.41 2.80
CA GLY A 39 18.83 -15.88 2.94
C GLY A 39 18.07 -15.81 1.61
N LEU A 40 18.73 -15.36 0.54
CA LEU A 40 18.16 -15.26 -0.80
C LEU A 40 17.93 -16.66 -1.41
N ASP A 41 18.87 -17.60 -1.28
CA ASP A 41 18.73 -18.96 -1.79
C ASP A 41 17.61 -19.74 -1.09
N LEU A 42 17.31 -19.42 0.16
CA LEU A 42 16.17 -19.96 0.88
C LEU A 42 14.83 -19.36 0.44
N GLY A 43 14.87 -18.43 -0.51
CA GLY A 43 13.70 -17.87 -1.15
C GLY A 43 13.23 -16.52 -0.59
N ALA A 44 14.07 -15.77 0.13
CA ALA A 44 13.78 -14.37 0.39
C ALA A 44 13.83 -13.55 -0.92
N ASP A 45 12.95 -12.58 -1.05
CA ASP A 45 12.88 -11.70 -2.22
C ASP A 45 13.93 -10.57 -2.16
N ASP A 46 14.39 -10.21 -0.96
CA ASP A 46 15.49 -9.26 -0.73
C ASP A 46 16.08 -9.42 0.68
N TYR A 47 17.24 -8.81 0.91
CA TYR A 47 17.97 -8.82 2.17
C TYR A 47 18.44 -7.41 2.53
N LEU A 48 18.10 -6.92 3.73
CA LEU A 48 18.47 -5.60 4.23
C LEU A 48 19.27 -5.72 5.54
N THR A 49 20.46 -5.13 5.58
CA THR A 49 21.31 -5.15 6.76
C THR A 49 21.03 -3.97 7.69
N LYS A 50 21.05 -4.21 9.00
CA LYS A 50 21.01 -3.16 10.02
C LYS A 50 22.43 -2.62 10.29
N PRO A 51 22.58 -1.29 10.50
CA PRO A 51 21.56 -0.23 10.45
C PRO A 51 21.20 0.16 9.01
N PHE A 52 19.95 0.59 8.77
CA PHE A 52 19.45 1.03 7.47
C PHE A 52 18.63 2.32 7.58
N HIS A 53 18.52 3.07 6.51
CA HIS A 53 17.62 4.21 6.40
C HIS A 53 16.23 3.77 5.94
N LEU A 54 15.17 4.43 6.45
CA LEU A 54 13.79 4.14 6.03
C LEU A 54 13.59 4.33 4.52
N ALA A 55 14.29 5.27 3.91
CA ALA A 55 14.28 5.47 2.46
C ALA A 55 14.79 4.22 1.69
N GLU A 56 15.82 3.54 2.21
CA GLU A 56 16.32 2.29 1.63
C GLU A 56 15.29 1.16 1.74
N LEU A 57 14.70 0.98 2.93
CA LEU A 57 13.65 -0.02 3.13
C LEU A 57 12.48 0.22 2.17
N ASN A 58 12.01 1.46 2.04
CA ASN A 58 10.93 1.82 1.13
C ASN A 58 11.27 1.52 -0.33
N ALA A 59 12.49 1.83 -0.77
CA ALA A 59 12.94 1.54 -2.13
C ALA A 59 12.97 0.02 -2.42
N ARG A 60 13.43 -0.79 -1.45
CA ARG A 60 13.47 -2.25 -1.55
C ARG A 60 12.07 -2.86 -1.58
N ILE A 61 11.16 -2.41 -0.71
CA ILE A 61 9.75 -2.84 -0.72
C ILE A 61 9.13 -2.58 -2.10
N LYS A 62 9.27 -1.36 -2.63
CA LYS A 62 8.77 -1.02 -3.97
C LYS A 62 9.35 -1.91 -5.06
N SER A 63 10.66 -2.19 -4.99
CA SER A 63 11.35 -3.07 -5.95
C SER A 63 10.83 -4.51 -5.90
N VAL A 64 10.62 -5.06 -4.71
CA VAL A 64 10.09 -6.42 -4.52
C VAL A 64 8.65 -6.53 -5.04
N ILE A 65 7.81 -5.56 -4.70
CA ILE A 65 6.42 -5.52 -5.19
C ILE A 65 6.38 -5.43 -6.72
N ARG A 66 7.16 -4.54 -7.32
CA ARG A 66 7.25 -4.36 -8.77
C ARG A 66 7.68 -5.64 -9.50
N ARG A 67 8.68 -6.38 -8.98
CA ARG A 67 9.14 -7.66 -9.57
C ARG A 67 8.08 -8.76 -9.56
N LYS A 68 7.15 -8.72 -8.62
CA LYS A 68 6.09 -9.73 -8.48
C LYS A 68 4.92 -9.52 -9.45
N GLN A 69 4.79 -8.34 -10.01
CA GLN A 69 3.76 -8.02 -10.98
C GLN A 69 4.24 -8.35 -12.40
N GLN A 70 3.41 -9.06 -13.18
CA GLN A 70 3.78 -9.63 -14.48
C GLN A 70 4.33 -8.61 -15.49
N ASP A 71 4.02 -7.32 -15.32
CA ASP A 71 4.44 -6.24 -16.24
C ASP A 71 5.52 -5.31 -15.64
N GLY A 72 6.06 -5.59 -14.47
CA GLY A 72 7.04 -4.72 -13.79
C GLY A 72 6.49 -3.37 -13.32
N GLU A 73 5.20 -3.09 -13.49
CA GLU A 73 4.53 -1.88 -13.03
C GLU A 73 3.77 -2.12 -11.73
N LEU A 74 3.93 -1.21 -10.79
CA LEU A 74 3.12 -1.22 -9.58
C LEU A 74 1.69 -0.83 -9.93
N GLN A 75 0.75 -1.78 -9.77
CA GLN A 75 -0.68 -1.49 -9.90
C GLN A 75 -1.46 -2.00 -8.69
N LEU A 76 -2.48 -1.28 -8.32
CA LEU A 76 -3.48 -1.69 -7.34
C LEU A 76 -4.83 -1.75 -8.00
N SER A 77 -5.55 -2.87 -7.83
CA SER A 77 -6.87 -3.04 -8.43
C SER A 77 -7.90 -3.47 -7.38
N LEU A 78 -9.10 -2.93 -7.50
CA LEU A 78 -10.27 -3.30 -6.72
C LEU A 78 -11.49 -3.28 -7.64
N ALA A 79 -12.10 -4.43 -7.87
CA ALA A 79 -13.15 -4.63 -8.86
C ALA A 79 -12.77 -4.06 -10.25
N ASN A 80 -13.49 -3.07 -10.77
CA ASN A 80 -13.22 -2.45 -12.07
C ASN A 80 -12.32 -1.22 -12.03
N LEU A 81 -11.74 -0.90 -10.86
CA LEU A 81 -10.86 0.25 -10.65
C LEU A 81 -9.41 -0.20 -10.55
N THR A 82 -8.52 0.44 -11.30
CA THR A 82 -7.07 0.18 -11.29
C THR A 82 -6.30 1.48 -11.14
N ILE A 83 -5.29 1.49 -10.28
CA ILE A 83 -4.38 2.61 -10.06
C ILE A 83 -2.95 2.19 -10.40
N TYR A 84 -2.24 3.04 -11.10
CA TYR A 84 -0.80 2.96 -11.34
C TYR A 84 -0.09 4.07 -10.55
N PRO A 85 0.41 3.79 -9.34
CA PRO A 85 0.99 4.80 -8.46
C PRO A 85 2.17 5.56 -9.07
N ASP A 86 3.05 4.86 -9.77
CA ASP A 86 4.25 5.46 -10.38
C ASP A 86 3.90 6.41 -11.53
N LYS A 87 2.76 6.20 -12.20
CA LYS A 87 2.24 7.04 -13.29
C LYS A 87 1.24 8.08 -12.84
N HIS A 88 0.81 8.05 -11.56
CA HIS A 88 -0.30 8.86 -11.05
C HIS A 88 -1.58 8.76 -11.90
N SER A 89 -1.84 7.58 -12.49
CA SER A 89 -2.98 7.36 -13.37
C SER A 89 -3.98 6.38 -12.76
N VAL A 90 -5.25 6.60 -13.09
CA VAL A 90 -6.41 5.84 -12.58
C VAL A 90 -7.28 5.43 -13.74
N TYR A 91 -7.69 4.16 -13.77
CA TYR A 91 -8.55 3.60 -14.80
C TYR A 91 -9.79 2.97 -14.18
N ILE A 92 -10.94 3.18 -14.79
CA ILE A 92 -12.20 2.52 -14.45
C ILE A 92 -12.75 1.88 -15.72
N ASN A 93 -12.99 0.58 -15.69
CA ASN A 93 -13.35 -0.21 -16.90
C ASN A 93 -12.35 0.02 -18.07
N GLY A 94 -11.06 0.16 -17.78
CA GLY A 94 -10.02 0.41 -18.78
C GLY A 94 -9.97 1.82 -19.35
N LYS A 95 -10.83 2.75 -18.89
CA LYS A 95 -10.82 4.16 -19.27
C LYS A 95 -10.15 5.00 -18.19
N GLU A 96 -9.21 5.84 -18.61
CA GLU A 96 -8.53 6.75 -17.71
C GLU A 96 -9.47 7.85 -17.20
N ILE A 97 -9.36 8.17 -15.91
CA ILE A 97 -10.05 9.30 -15.28
C ILE A 97 -9.03 10.29 -14.70
N VAL A 98 -9.37 11.57 -14.77
CA VAL A 98 -8.50 12.63 -14.26
C VAL A 98 -8.86 12.98 -12.83
N LEU A 99 -7.92 12.74 -11.93
CA LEU A 99 -7.97 13.16 -10.53
C LEU A 99 -6.93 14.26 -10.27
N ASN A 100 -7.23 15.18 -9.34
CA ASN A 100 -6.18 16.03 -8.81
C ASN A 100 -5.29 15.24 -7.84
N ARG A 101 -4.15 15.83 -7.46
CA ARG A 101 -3.16 15.15 -6.60
C ARG A 101 -3.77 14.63 -5.30
N LYS A 102 -4.57 15.43 -4.60
CA LYS A 102 -5.18 15.04 -3.32
C LYS A 102 -6.28 13.99 -3.47
N GLU A 103 -7.06 14.05 -4.53
CA GLU A 103 -8.02 13.01 -4.89
C GLU A 103 -7.30 11.69 -5.19
N PHE A 104 -6.18 11.75 -5.91
CA PHE A 104 -5.36 10.57 -6.20
C PHE A 104 -4.76 9.97 -4.92
N ASP A 105 -4.15 10.80 -4.06
CA ASP A 105 -3.53 10.35 -2.80
C ASP A 105 -4.58 9.70 -1.87
N LEU A 106 -5.79 10.29 -1.79
CA LEU A 106 -6.92 9.71 -1.06
C LEU A 106 -7.34 8.35 -1.64
N LEU A 107 -7.52 8.27 -2.97
CA LEU A 107 -7.91 7.05 -3.63
C LEU A 107 -6.86 5.95 -3.46
N TYR A 108 -5.58 6.31 -3.61
CA TYR A 108 -4.47 5.39 -3.38
C TYR A 108 -4.47 4.85 -1.95
N TYR A 109 -4.72 5.71 -0.95
CA TYR A 109 -4.81 5.29 0.44
C TYR A 109 -5.99 4.34 0.68
N PHE A 110 -7.16 4.64 0.12
CA PHE A 110 -8.34 3.79 0.24
C PHE A 110 -8.14 2.41 -0.41
N ILE A 111 -7.63 2.36 -1.64
CA ILE A 111 -7.43 1.09 -2.36
C ILE A 111 -6.33 0.24 -1.74
N SER A 112 -5.36 0.88 -1.06
CA SER A 112 -4.34 0.17 -0.28
C SER A 112 -4.87 -0.40 1.04
N ASN A 113 -6.07 0.01 1.47
CA ASN A 113 -6.73 -0.43 2.70
C ASN A 113 -8.21 -0.78 2.45
N PRO A 114 -8.50 -1.74 1.55
CA PRO A 114 -9.86 -2.09 1.19
C PRO A 114 -10.60 -2.63 2.41
N ASN A 115 -11.89 -2.33 2.50
CA ASN A 115 -12.78 -2.77 3.57
C ASN A 115 -12.39 -2.31 5.00
N ARG A 116 -11.38 -1.45 5.14
CA ARG A 116 -10.96 -0.90 6.44
C ARG A 116 -11.65 0.42 6.72
N LEU A 117 -12.14 0.59 7.95
CA LEU A 117 -12.63 1.88 8.45
C LEU A 117 -11.43 2.78 8.76
N ILE A 118 -11.39 3.95 8.14
CA ILE A 118 -10.29 4.91 8.26
C ILE A 118 -10.84 6.21 8.87
N SER A 119 -10.25 6.65 9.98
CA SER A 119 -10.65 7.90 10.64
C SER A 119 -10.29 9.13 9.80
N LYS A 120 -10.98 10.24 10.02
CA LYS A 120 -10.66 11.52 9.37
C LYS A 120 -9.23 11.97 9.71
N ALA A 121 -8.82 11.80 10.97
CA ALA A 121 -7.47 12.12 11.41
C ALA A 121 -6.41 11.32 10.66
N THR A 122 -6.60 10.00 10.54
CA THR A 122 -5.68 9.13 9.78
C THR A 122 -5.61 9.51 8.30
N LEU A 123 -6.74 9.86 7.66
CA LEU A 123 -6.74 10.34 6.27
C LEU A 123 -5.99 11.67 6.14
N ALA A 124 -6.22 12.59 7.08
CA ALA A 124 -5.55 13.87 7.11
C ALA A 124 -4.04 13.69 7.21
N GLU A 125 -3.57 12.93 8.19
CA GLU A 125 -2.15 12.64 8.40
C GLU A 125 -1.51 11.97 7.17
N SER A 126 -2.19 10.96 6.61
CA SER A 126 -1.64 10.19 5.48
C SER A 126 -1.53 10.97 4.18
N VAL A 127 -2.44 11.93 3.93
CA VAL A 127 -2.54 12.64 2.64
C VAL A 127 -2.00 14.07 2.71
N TRP A 128 -2.04 14.71 3.88
CA TRP A 128 -1.56 16.08 4.06
C TRP A 128 -0.30 16.18 4.92
N GLY A 129 0.07 15.13 5.69
CA GLY A 129 1.27 15.11 6.51
C GLY A 129 1.24 16.16 7.62
N ASP A 130 2.40 16.71 7.96
CA ASP A 130 2.60 17.67 9.05
C ASP A 130 1.87 19.02 8.88
N TYR A 131 1.23 19.27 7.73
CA TYR A 131 0.41 20.49 7.51
C TYR A 131 -0.90 20.51 8.28
N ILE A 132 -1.21 19.44 9.04
CA ILE A 132 -2.48 19.27 9.78
C ILE A 132 -2.52 20.08 11.06
N ASP A 133 -1.38 20.39 11.67
CA ASP A 133 -1.29 21.10 12.96
C ASP A 133 -1.91 22.53 12.93
N GLN A 134 -2.28 23.02 11.74
CA GLN A 134 -2.91 24.35 11.55
C GLN A 134 -4.41 24.26 11.17
N ALA A 135 -4.98 23.07 11.07
CA ALA A 135 -6.37 22.90 10.65
C ALA A 135 -7.30 22.72 11.86
N ASP A 136 -8.07 23.74 12.20
CA ASP A 136 -9.08 23.70 13.27
C ASP A 136 -10.21 22.68 13.03
N ASN A 137 -10.36 22.16 11.79
CA ASN A 137 -11.36 21.16 11.43
C ASN A 137 -10.95 20.31 10.21
N PHE A 138 -11.68 19.23 9.98
CA PHE A 138 -11.45 18.30 8.86
C PHE A 138 -12.41 18.53 7.66
N ASP A 139 -12.98 19.73 7.50
CA ASP A 139 -13.97 20.03 6.44
C ASP A 139 -13.36 19.93 5.03
N PHE A 140 -12.07 20.21 4.90
CA PHE A 140 -11.34 20.05 3.64
C PHE A 140 -11.32 18.58 3.17
N ILE A 141 -11.23 17.60 4.10
CA ILE A 141 -11.29 16.17 3.77
C ILE A 141 -12.66 15.83 3.22
N TYR A 142 -13.73 16.33 3.88
CA TYR A 142 -15.08 16.10 3.40
C TYR A 142 -15.26 16.57 1.95
N SER A 143 -14.76 17.77 1.62
CA SER A 143 -14.85 18.33 0.28
C SER A 143 -14.09 17.48 -0.75
N GLN A 144 -12.87 17.03 -0.42
CA GLN A 144 -12.07 16.19 -1.32
C GLN A 144 -12.69 14.79 -1.50
N VAL A 145 -13.14 14.16 -0.43
CA VAL A 145 -13.84 12.86 -0.50
C VAL A 145 -15.14 12.97 -1.30
N LYS A 146 -15.92 14.06 -1.11
CA LYS A 146 -17.13 14.31 -1.89
C LYS A 146 -16.84 14.43 -3.39
N ASN A 147 -15.80 15.19 -3.76
CA ASN A 147 -15.40 15.35 -5.16
C ASN A 147 -14.91 14.03 -5.76
N LEU A 148 -14.07 13.31 -5.04
CA LEU A 148 -13.59 11.99 -5.44
C LEU A 148 -14.76 11.02 -5.68
N ARG A 149 -15.69 10.90 -4.72
CA ARG A 149 -16.91 10.07 -4.87
C ARG A 149 -17.72 10.42 -6.12
N LYS A 150 -17.91 11.72 -6.38
CA LYS A 150 -18.63 12.20 -7.58
C LYS A 150 -17.93 11.73 -8.86
N LYS A 151 -16.62 11.83 -8.95
CA LYS A 151 -15.83 11.40 -10.11
C LYS A 151 -15.87 9.88 -10.30
N LEU A 152 -15.67 9.11 -9.24
CA LEU A 152 -15.73 7.65 -9.27
C LEU A 152 -17.11 7.17 -9.74
N LYS A 153 -18.20 7.72 -9.17
CA LYS A 153 -19.57 7.38 -9.57
C LYS A 153 -19.86 7.75 -11.02
N ALA A 154 -19.45 8.93 -11.48
CA ALA A 154 -19.64 9.37 -12.85
C ALA A 154 -18.90 8.49 -13.87
N ALA A 155 -17.78 7.89 -13.47
CA ALA A 155 -17.00 6.98 -14.30
C ALA A 155 -17.48 5.51 -14.20
N GLY A 156 -18.48 5.20 -13.37
CA GLY A 156 -19.02 3.85 -13.21
C GLY A 156 -18.12 2.94 -12.38
N ALA A 157 -17.43 3.47 -11.37
CA ALA A 157 -16.68 2.65 -10.43
C ALA A 157 -17.62 1.75 -9.62
N ILE A 158 -17.27 0.46 -9.49
CA ILE A 158 -17.95 -0.48 -8.60
C ILE A 158 -17.58 -0.18 -7.13
N PRO A 159 -16.28 0.04 -6.79
CA PRO A 159 -15.93 0.38 -5.42
C PRO A 159 -16.50 1.74 -5.01
N GLU A 160 -17.08 1.78 -3.80
CA GLU A 160 -17.62 2.99 -3.22
C GLU A 160 -16.89 3.40 -1.94
N ILE A 161 -16.71 4.71 -1.76
CA ILE A 161 -16.26 5.27 -0.48
C ILE A 161 -17.51 5.59 0.35
N LYS A 162 -17.81 4.77 1.35
CA LYS A 162 -18.94 4.94 2.27
C LYS A 162 -18.52 5.76 3.50
N ALA A 163 -19.32 6.75 3.89
CA ALA A 163 -19.12 7.47 5.13
C ALA A 163 -19.72 6.67 6.29
N VAL A 164 -18.96 6.51 7.37
CA VAL A 164 -19.44 5.93 8.63
C VAL A 164 -19.56 7.07 9.63
N TYR A 165 -20.81 7.41 9.97
CA TYR A 165 -21.10 8.57 10.81
C TYR A 165 -20.37 8.53 12.15
N GLY A 166 -19.73 9.62 12.53
CA GLY A 166 -18.93 9.74 13.76
C GLY A 166 -17.53 9.11 13.71
N PHE A 167 -17.20 8.27 12.72
CA PHE A 167 -15.94 7.53 12.69
C PHE A 167 -15.02 7.90 11.52
N GLY A 168 -15.53 7.96 10.29
CA GLY A 168 -14.70 8.24 9.12
C GLY A 168 -15.25 7.67 7.84
N TYR A 169 -14.38 7.05 7.04
CA TYR A 169 -14.71 6.53 5.72
C TYR A 169 -14.18 5.11 5.53
N LYS A 170 -14.85 4.37 4.65
CA LYS A 170 -14.47 3.01 4.26
C LYS A 170 -14.67 2.86 2.76
N MET A 171 -13.69 2.29 2.04
CA MET A 171 -13.87 1.87 0.66
C MET A 171 -14.27 0.39 0.62
N THR A 172 -15.30 0.08 -0.15
CA THR A 172 -15.81 -1.29 -0.32
C THR A 172 -16.27 -1.51 -1.75
N ASP A 173 -16.13 -2.73 -2.25
CA ASP A 173 -16.67 -3.24 -3.51
C ASP A 173 -17.90 -4.14 -3.29
N GLU A 174 -18.32 -4.30 -2.04
CA GLU A 174 -19.55 -5.02 -1.65
C GLU A 174 -20.75 -4.05 -1.69
N GLU A 175 -21.87 -4.51 -2.24
CA GLU A 175 -23.18 -3.84 -2.19
C GLU A 175 -23.76 -3.73 -0.77
#